data_21396b4d6fda716bc7fd4fafde783116
#
_entry.id   21396b4d6fda716bc7fd4fafde783116
#
_cell.length_a   1.000
_cell.length_b   1.000
_cell.length_c   1.000
_cell.angle_alpha   90.00
_cell.angle_beta   90.00
_cell.angle_gamma   90.00
#
_symmetry.space_group_name_H-M   'P 1'
#
loop_
_entity.id
_entity.type
_entity.pdbx_description
1 polymer ?
#
loop_
_entity_poly.entity_id
_entity_poly.type
_entity_poly.pdbx_seq_one_letter_code
_entity_poly.pdbx_strand_id
1 'polypeptide(L)'
;MQASSAFIGVLKWVAAQVIVAHHLAAYGPLAQKGHAAMPQLFGWLTGCGAWTVSVFLVVSGFLTAQALDGKTIDLYLVRHALIRRYWRLAPVYAVGLGLSVAMAVFFHPWVSPDMLPQQLDASILLGNLFFLQDILGLEALSAGLWYMAIDLQLFALFIGLASLSHWAFCNGLRVPKEAIWAGVGMLSL
;
A
#
# COMPACT_ATOMS: atom_id res chain seq x y z
N MET A 1 14.69 22.71 -1.20
CA MET A 1 13.75 21.74 -1.79
C MET A 1 14.41 20.52 -2.44
N GLN A 2 15.53 20.65 -3.18
CA GLN A 2 16.20 19.50 -3.82
C GLN A 2 16.76 18.45 -2.84
N ALA A 3 17.39 18.85 -1.73
CA ALA A 3 17.95 17.94 -0.74
C ALA A 3 16.86 17.06 -0.06
N SER A 4 15.69 17.62 0.20
CA SER A 4 14.53 16.89 0.76
C SER A 4 14.01 15.82 -0.20
N SER A 5 13.98 16.09 -1.50
CA SER A 5 13.57 15.14 -2.54
C SER A 5 14.55 13.96 -2.68
N ALA A 6 15.86 14.24 -2.62
CA ALA A 6 16.90 13.20 -2.67
C ALA A 6 16.83 12.28 -1.43
N PHE A 7 16.66 12.85 -0.24
CA PHE A 7 16.50 12.08 1.00
C PHE A 7 15.29 11.13 0.94
N ILE A 8 14.13 11.63 0.52
CA ILE A 8 12.92 10.81 0.35
C ILE A 8 13.17 9.69 -0.67
N GLY A 9 13.89 9.97 -1.76
CA GLY A 9 14.26 8.97 -2.76
C GLY A 9 15.12 7.83 -2.16
N VAL A 10 16.16 8.19 -1.42
CA VAL A 10 17.04 7.22 -0.75
C VAL A 10 16.27 6.40 0.30
N LEU A 11 15.44 7.06 1.10
CA LEU A 11 14.63 6.39 2.13
C LEU A 11 13.70 5.34 1.50
N LYS A 12 13.01 5.68 0.42
CA LYS A 12 12.16 4.75 -0.32
C LYS A 12 12.96 3.58 -0.92
N TRP A 13 14.13 3.87 -1.47
CA TRP A 13 14.99 2.85 -2.05
C TRP A 13 15.45 1.84 -0.98
N VAL A 14 15.93 2.32 0.17
CA VAL A 14 16.32 1.45 1.28
C VAL A 14 15.14 0.62 1.78
N ALA A 15 13.98 1.27 2.00
CA ALA A 15 12.77 0.58 2.43
C ALA A 15 12.34 -0.52 1.43
N ALA A 16 12.44 -0.27 0.13
CA ALA A 16 12.15 -1.27 -0.89
C ALA A 16 13.08 -2.49 -0.80
N GLN A 17 14.39 -2.27 -0.59
CA GLN A 17 15.35 -3.39 -0.45
C GLN A 17 15.05 -4.22 0.82
N VAL A 18 14.72 -3.55 1.94
CA VAL A 18 14.37 -4.25 3.19
C VAL A 18 13.08 -5.07 3.03
N ILE A 19 12.06 -4.56 2.32
CA ILE A 19 10.84 -5.32 2.05
C ILE A 19 11.13 -6.55 1.17
N VAL A 20 11.94 -6.42 0.13
CA VAL A 20 12.33 -7.57 -0.70
C VAL A 20 13.06 -8.61 0.14
N ALA A 21 14.01 -8.18 0.97
CA ALA A 21 14.73 -9.07 1.88
C ALA A 21 13.80 -9.73 2.92
N HIS A 22 12.80 -8.99 3.44
CA HIS A 22 11.76 -9.53 4.31
C HIS A 22 10.97 -10.66 3.63
N HIS A 23 10.50 -10.46 2.41
CA HIS A 23 9.76 -11.49 1.69
C HIS A 23 10.62 -12.74 1.43
N LEU A 24 11.90 -12.57 1.08
CA LEU A 24 12.83 -13.70 0.92
C LEU A 24 13.11 -14.43 2.24
N ALA A 25 13.07 -13.71 3.37
CA ALA A 25 13.29 -14.30 4.70
C ALA A 25 12.01 -14.91 5.29
N ALA A 26 10.82 -14.45 4.89
CA ALA A 26 9.55 -14.92 5.41
C ALA A 26 8.97 -16.11 4.63
N TYR A 27 9.26 -16.21 3.32
CA TYR A 27 8.58 -17.17 2.45
C TYR A 27 9.56 -18.09 1.71
N GLY A 28 9.11 -19.34 1.53
CA GLY A 28 9.78 -20.32 0.70
C GLY A 28 10.97 -21.07 1.34
N PRO A 29 11.62 -21.98 0.59
CA PRO A 29 12.68 -22.84 1.11
C PRO A 29 13.97 -22.11 1.49
N LEU A 30 14.20 -20.93 0.93
CA LEU A 30 15.33 -20.07 1.28
C LEU A 30 15.23 -19.56 2.71
N ALA A 31 14.02 -19.25 3.18
CA ALA A 31 13.75 -18.79 4.54
C ALA A 31 14.26 -19.80 5.58
N GLN A 32 13.90 -21.08 5.43
CA GLN A 32 14.32 -22.13 6.37
C GLN A 32 15.83 -22.28 6.45
N LYS A 33 16.52 -22.33 5.30
CA LYS A 33 17.97 -22.44 5.23
C LYS A 33 18.66 -21.19 5.76
N GLY A 34 18.11 -20.02 5.47
CA GLY A 34 18.62 -18.73 5.92
C GLY A 34 18.50 -18.57 7.45
N HIS A 35 17.37 -18.95 8.05
CA HIS A 35 17.21 -18.95 9.50
C HIS A 35 18.21 -19.91 10.19
N ALA A 36 18.53 -21.05 9.61
CA ALA A 36 19.53 -21.97 10.15
C ALA A 36 20.95 -21.41 10.07
N ALA A 37 21.28 -20.68 8.97
CA ALA A 37 22.61 -20.14 8.74
C ALA A 37 22.86 -18.80 9.47
N MET A 38 21.86 -17.92 9.51
CA MET A 38 21.96 -16.55 10.05
C MET A 38 20.69 -16.18 10.85
N PRO A 39 20.46 -16.80 12.03
CA PRO A 39 19.19 -16.68 12.75
C PRO A 39 18.85 -15.25 13.18
N GLN A 40 19.86 -14.46 13.56
CA GLN A 40 19.66 -13.07 13.98
C GLN A 40 19.21 -12.16 12.84
N LEU A 41 19.86 -12.28 11.68
CA LEU A 41 19.52 -11.48 10.49
C LEU A 41 18.12 -11.84 9.97
N PHE A 42 17.85 -13.12 9.81
CA PHE A 42 16.55 -13.60 9.32
C PHE A 42 15.44 -13.32 10.32
N GLY A 43 15.71 -13.47 11.63
CA GLY A 43 14.77 -13.09 12.68
C GLY A 43 14.45 -11.59 12.68
N TRP A 44 15.43 -10.72 12.45
CA TRP A 44 15.22 -9.28 12.30
C TRP A 44 14.40 -8.96 11.03
N LEU A 45 14.76 -9.56 9.89
CA LEU A 45 14.05 -9.34 8.62
C LEU A 45 12.59 -9.78 8.72
N THR A 46 12.30 -10.92 9.33
CA THR A 46 10.91 -11.40 9.49
C THR A 46 10.12 -10.58 10.50
N GLY A 47 10.73 -10.16 11.59
CA GLY A 47 10.06 -9.38 12.64
C GLY A 47 9.89 -7.91 12.33
N CYS A 48 10.94 -7.26 11.82
CA CYS A 48 10.98 -5.81 11.63
C CYS A 48 10.83 -5.38 10.17
N GLY A 49 11.16 -6.25 9.20
CA GLY A 49 11.18 -5.89 7.78
C GLY A 49 9.81 -5.45 7.26
N ALA A 50 8.73 -6.05 7.72
CA ALA A 50 7.36 -5.68 7.35
C ALA A 50 7.01 -4.23 7.71
N TRP A 51 7.56 -3.69 8.81
CA TRP A 51 7.29 -2.31 9.25
C TRP A 51 7.81 -1.26 8.27
N THR A 52 8.74 -1.61 7.39
CA THR A 52 9.22 -0.69 6.34
C THR A 52 8.14 -0.29 5.32
N VAL A 53 7.06 -1.05 5.22
CA VAL A 53 5.86 -0.65 4.44
C VAL A 53 5.31 0.69 4.93
N SER A 54 5.31 0.93 6.24
CA SER A 54 4.84 2.18 6.85
C SER A 54 5.61 3.40 6.33
N VAL A 55 6.88 3.26 5.97
CA VAL A 55 7.68 4.34 5.38
C VAL A 55 7.05 4.84 4.08
N PHE A 56 6.56 3.93 3.23
CA PHE A 56 5.90 4.31 1.98
C PHE A 56 4.58 5.03 2.24
N LEU A 57 3.79 4.55 3.21
CA LEU A 57 2.51 5.15 3.55
C LEU A 57 2.70 6.57 4.13
N VAL A 58 3.64 6.75 5.05
CA VAL A 58 3.97 8.06 5.64
C VAL A 58 4.48 9.04 4.58
N VAL A 59 5.43 8.60 3.75
CA VAL A 59 5.95 9.45 2.66
C VAL A 59 4.86 9.77 1.65
N SER A 60 4.00 8.83 1.33
CA SER A 60 2.86 9.01 0.44
C SER A 60 1.89 10.08 0.98
N GLY A 61 1.53 9.98 2.26
CA GLY A 61 0.68 10.96 2.96
C GLY A 61 1.31 12.35 2.97
N PHE A 62 2.59 12.44 3.34
CA PHE A 62 3.34 13.70 3.36
C PHE A 62 3.37 14.39 1.99
N LEU A 63 3.72 13.66 0.94
CA LEU A 63 3.75 14.21 -0.43
C LEU A 63 2.36 14.60 -0.92
N THR A 64 1.32 13.88 -0.50
CA THR A 64 -0.07 14.22 -0.81
C THR A 64 -0.47 15.52 -0.11
N ALA A 65 -0.18 15.67 1.17
CA ALA A 65 -0.45 16.90 1.92
C ALA A 65 0.26 18.10 1.28
N GLN A 66 1.54 17.97 0.92
CA GLN A 66 2.29 19.01 0.20
C GLN A 66 1.65 19.36 -1.16
N ALA A 67 1.17 18.36 -1.89
CA ALA A 67 0.57 18.56 -3.21
C ALA A 67 -0.79 19.27 -3.14
N LEU A 68 -1.49 19.20 -2.00
CA LEU A 68 -2.78 19.82 -1.74
C LEU A 68 -2.65 21.21 -1.09
N ASP A 69 -1.48 21.54 -0.56
CA ASP A 69 -1.24 22.80 0.13
C ASP A 69 -1.58 23.99 -0.78
N GLY A 70 -2.35 24.96 -0.25
CA GLY A 70 -2.82 26.14 -0.96
C GLY A 70 -3.83 25.90 -2.09
N LYS A 71 -4.33 24.66 -2.28
CA LYS A 71 -5.34 24.36 -3.31
C LYS A 71 -6.75 24.32 -2.76
N THR A 72 -7.70 24.74 -3.57
CA THR A 72 -9.13 24.45 -3.31
C THR A 72 -9.41 22.98 -3.61
N ILE A 73 -9.91 22.27 -2.61
CA ILE A 73 -10.15 20.82 -2.73
C ILE A 73 -11.62 20.61 -3.09
N ASP A 74 -11.90 20.76 -4.39
CA ASP A 74 -13.22 20.50 -4.96
C ASP A 74 -13.35 19.03 -5.42
N LEU A 75 -14.57 18.63 -5.78
CA LEU A 75 -14.87 17.27 -6.25
C LEU A 75 -14.11 16.91 -7.54
N TYR A 76 -13.84 17.91 -8.40
CA TYR A 76 -13.09 17.71 -9.63
C TYR A 76 -11.64 17.30 -9.32
N LEU A 77 -10.99 18.03 -8.41
CA LEU A 77 -9.62 17.71 -7.97
C LEU A 77 -9.56 16.32 -7.33
N VAL A 78 -10.52 15.98 -6.45
CA VAL A 78 -10.61 14.66 -5.81
C VAL A 78 -10.69 13.54 -6.85
N ARG A 79 -11.65 13.64 -7.75
CA ARG A 79 -11.84 12.65 -8.82
C ARG A 79 -10.60 12.51 -9.70
N HIS A 80 -10.02 13.63 -10.13
CA HIS A 80 -8.84 13.62 -11.00
C HIS A 80 -7.63 13.02 -10.29
N ALA A 81 -7.41 13.35 -9.02
CA ALA A 81 -6.32 12.82 -8.22
C ALA A 81 -6.45 11.30 -8.00
N LEU A 82 -7.66 10.80 -7.72
CA LEU A 82 -7.95 9.37 -7.57
C LEU A 82 -7.70 8.61 -8.86
N ILE A 83 -8.26 9.07 -9.97
CA ILE A 83 -8.10 8.44 -11.28
C ILE A 83 -6.60 8.41 -11.67
N ARG A 84 -5.91 9.52 -11.51
CA ARG A 84 -4.48 9.60 -11.83
C ARG A 84 -3.64 8.66 -10.97
N ARG A 85 -3.96 8.52 -9.67
CA ARG A 85 -3.25 7.60 -8.78
C ARG A 85 -3.53 6.16 -9.16
N TYR A 86 -4.79 5.81 -9.39
CA TYR A 86 -5.18 4.48 -9.85
C TYR A 86 -4.41 4.08 -11.12
N TRP A 87 -4.45 4.90 -12.17
CA TRP A 87 -3.75 4.60 -13.42
C TRP A 87 -2.22 4.56 -13.31
N ARG A 88 -1.66 5.17 -12.29
CA ARG A 88 -0.23 5.04 -11.99
C ARG A 88 0.12 3.72 -11.31
N LEU A 89 -0.77 3.20 -10.47
CA LEU A 89 -0.57 1.95 -9.73
C LEU A 89 -1.03 0.72 -10.51
N ALA A 90 -2.16 0.81 -11.19
CA ALA A 90 -2.84 -0.31 -11.84
C ALA A 90 -1.97 -1.11 -12.82
N PRO A 91 -1.12 -0.52 -13.69
CA PRO A 91 -0.31 -1.32 -14.62
C PRO A 91 0.71 -2.21 -13.90
N VAL A 92 1.42 -1.66 -12.91
CA VAL A 92 2.41 -2.41 -12.12
C VAL A 92 1.73 -3.49 -11.31
N TYR A 93 0.60 -3.14 -10.69
CA TYR A 93 -0.23 -4.07 -9.93
C TYR A 93 -0.75 -5.21 -10.81
N ALA A 94 -1.31 -4.91 -11.99
CA ALA A 94 -1.84 -5.91 -12.92
C ALA A 94 -0.74 -6.88 -13.42
N VAL A 95 0.47 -6.38 -13.69
CA VAL A 95 1.62 -7.23 -14.04
C VAL A 95 1.98 -8.15 -12.87
N GLY A 96 2.08 -7.60 -11.65
CA GLY A 96 2.37 -8.40 -10.45
C GLY A 96 1.30 -9.45 -10.17
N LEU A 97 0.02 -9.08 -10.32
CA LEU A 97 -1.11 -9.99 -10.18
C LEU A 97 -1.07 -11.11 -11.24
N GLY A 98 -0.84 -10.74 -12.49
CA GLY A 98 -0.72 -11.70 -13.60
C GLY A 98 0.43 -12.68 -13.39
N LEU A 99 1.58 -12.19 -12.91
CA LEU A 99 2.71 -13.05 -12.57
C LEU A 99 2.38 -13.99 -11.39
N SER A 100 1.71 -13.51 -10.36
CA SER A 100 1.30 -14.35 -9.22
C SER A 100 0.35 -15.47 -9.67
N VAL A 101 -0.65 -15.14 -10.48
CA VAL A 101 -1.58 -16.12 -11.04
C VAL A 101 -0.84 -17.11 -11.97
N ALA A 102 0.02 -16.62 -12.85
CA ALA A 102 0.80 -17.47 -13.74
C ALA A 102 1.69 -18.45 -12.95
N MET A 103 2.39 -17.94 -11.93
CA MET A 103 3.22 -18.79 -11.06
C MET A 103 2.37 -19.84 -10.32
N ALA A 104 1.20 -19.45 -9.81
CA ALA A 104 0.28 -20.39 -9.17
C ALA A 104 -0.16 -21.51 -10.13
N VAL A 105 -0.52 -21.17 -11.36
CA VAL A 105 -0.97 -22.15 -12.36
C VAL A 105 0.18 -23.07 -12.83
N PHE A 106 1.35 -22.48 -13.16
CA PHE A 106 2.47 -23.25 -13.71
C PHE A 106 3.17 -24.15 -12.67
N PHE A 107 3.26 -23.69 -11.42
CA PHE A 107 4.00 -24.38 -10.37
C PHE A 107 3.11 -25.12 -9.38
N HIS A 108 1.80 -25.15 -9.63
CA HIS A 108 0.84 -25.88 -8.80
C HIS A 108 1.29 -27.30 -8.39
N PRO A 109 1.91 -28.12 -9.27
CA PRO A 109 2.36 -29.46 -8.88
C PRO A 109 3.55 -29.51 -7.93
N TRP A 110 4.31 -28.40 -7.82
CA TRP A 110 5.56 -28.34 -7.03
C TRP A 110 5.50 -27.40 -5.83
N VAL A 111 4.39 -26.68 -5.66
CA VAL A 111 4.21 -25.71 -4.57
C VAL A 111 3.15 -26.22 -3.62
N SER A 112 3.40 -26.07 -2.31
CA SER A 112 2.42 -26.45 -1.29
C SER A 112 1.08 -25.74 -1.52
N PRO A 113 -0.06 -26.43 -1.40
CA PRO A 113 -1.39 -25.84 -1.60
C PRO A 113 -1.64 -24.56 -0.78
N ASP A 114 -1.04 -24.48 0.41
CA ASP A 114 -1.16 -23.34 1.32
C ASP A 114 -0.50 -22.06 0.80
N MET A 115 0.36 -22.16 -0.23
CA MET A 115 1.03 -21.02 -0.87
C MET A 115 0.31 -20.54 -2.12
N LEU A 116 -0.75 -21.22 -2.53
CA LEU A 116 -1.52 -20.91 -3.72
C LEU A 116 -2.86 -20.30 -3.32
N PRO A 117 -3.40 -19.36 -4.13
CA PRO A 117 -4.77 -18.90 -3.94
C PRO A 117 -5.74 -20.09 -3.90
N GLN A 118 -6.54 -20.18 -2.85
CA GLN A 118 -7.47 -21.29 -2.64
C GLN A 118 -8.56 -21.32 -3.70
N GLN A 119 -8.95 -20.15 -4.20
CA GLN A 119 -9.98 -19.99 -5.22
C GLN A 119 -9.57 -18.88 -6.19
N LEU A 120 -9.71 -19.12 -7.48
CA LEU A 120 -9.52 -18.15 -8.55
C LEU A 120 -10.86 -17.96 -9.25
N ASP A 121 -11.74 -17.19 -8.63
CA ASP A 121 -13.00 -16.80 -9.27
C ASP A 121 -12.98 -15.33 -9.75
N ALA A 122 -13.99 -14.96 -10.53
CA ALA A 122 -14.09 -13.63 -11.09
C ALA A 122 -14.22 -12.54 -10.01
N SER A 123 -14.83 -12.83 -8.86
CA SER A 123 -15.02 -11.87 -7.77
C SER A 123 -13.69 -11.54 -7.10
N ILE A 124 -12.85 -12.54 -6.86
CA ILE A 124 -11.51 -12.37 -6.29
C ILE A 124 -10.62 -11.61 -7.27
N LEU A 125 -10.63 -11.99 -8.56
CA LEU A 125 -9.84 -11.30 -9.58
C LEU A 125 -10.24 -9.82 -9.71
N LEU A 126 -11.54 -9.53 -9.79
CA LEU A 126 -12.05 -8.16 -9.89
C LEU A 126 -11.79 -7.37 -8.59
N GLY A 127 -12.03 -7.97 -7.43
CA GLY A 127 -11.74 -7.34 -6.14
C GLY A 127 -10.27 -6.93 -6.01
N ASN A 128 -9.35 -7.80 -6.40
CA ASN A 128 -7.92 -7.50 -6.44
C ASN A 128 -7.62 -6.42 -7.50
N LEU A 129 -8.12 -6.55 -8.74
CA LEU A 129 -7.86 -5.59 -9.82
C LEU A 129 -8.30 -4.16 -9.49
N PHE A 130 -9.39 -4.02 -8.72
CA PHE A 130 -9.89 -2.71 -8.27
C PHE A 130 -9.37 -2.29 -6.90
N PHE A 131 -8.42 -3.02 -6.31
CA PHE A 131 -7.86 -2.73 -4.99
C PHE A 131 -8.88 -2.76 -3.86
N LEU A 132 -9.90 -3.60 -3.98
CA LEU A 132 -11.02 -3.71 -3.04
C LEU A 132 -10.98 -4.98 -2.20
N GLN A 133 -9.99 -5.86 -2.40
CA GLN A 133 -9.91 -7.16 -1.72
C GLN A 133 -10.00 -7.03 -0.20
N ASP A 134 -9.29 -6.08 0.41
CA ASP A 134 -9.27 -5.91 1.87
C ASP A 134 -10.62 -5.40 2.40
N ILE A 135 -11.29 -4.50 1.66
CA ILE A 135 -12.60 -3.95 2.04
C ILE A 135 -13.70 -5.02 1.91
N LEU A 136 -13.59 -5.87 0.89
CA LEU A 136 -14.57 -6.92 0.61
C LEU A 136 -14.28 -8.23 1.35
N GLY A 137 -13.20 -8.31 2.12
CA GLY A 137 -12.76 -9.52 2.81
C GLY A 137 -12.40 -10.65 1.85
N LEU A 138 -11.90 -10.31 0.65
CA LEU A 138 -11.48 -11.27 -0.36
C LEU A 138 -10.01 -11.64 -0.18
N GLU A 139 -9.64 -12.83 -0.63
CA GLU A 139 -8.26 -13.28 -0.60
C GLU A 139 -7.35 -12.38 -1.45
N ALA A 140 -6.23 -11.95 -0.89
CA ALA A 140 -5.19 -11.23 -1.63
C ALA A 140 -4.38 -12.23 -2.46
N LEU A 141 -4.39 -12.07 -3.78
CA LEU A 141 -3.71 -12.98 -4.71
C LEU A 141 -2.17 -12.86 -4.70
N SER A 142 -1.62 -11.95 -3.92
CA SER A 142 -0.19 -11.79 -3.76
C SER A 142 0.15 -11.12 -2.44
N ALA A 143 1.04 -11.75 -1.68
CA ALA A 143 1.58 -11.20 -0.43
C ALA A 143 2.38 -9.90 -0.60
N GLY A 144 2.83 -9.57 -1.82
CA GLY A 144 3.60 -8.34 -2.09
C GLY A 144 2.75 -7.17 -2.57
N LEU A 145 1.51 -7.39 -2.96
CA LEU A 145 0.68 -6.36 -3.60
C LEU A 145 -0.34 -5.69 -2.65
N TRP A 146 -0.61 -6.28 -1.49
CA TRP A 146 -1.61 -5.80 -0.54
C TRP A 146 -1.41 -4.33 -0.13
N TYR A 147 -0.16 -3.90 0.06
CA TYR A 147 0.13 -2.52 0.49
C TYR A 147 -0.27 -1.47 -0.56
N MET A 148 -0.29 -1.82 -1.85
CA MET A 148 -0.70 -0.89 -2.91
C MET A 148 -2.21 -0.61 -2.84
N ALA A 149 -2.99 -1.60 -2.44
CA ALA A 149 -4.42 -1.42 -2.19
C ALA A 149 -4.64 -0.49 -0.99
N ILE A 150 -3.97 -0.75 0.12
CA ILE A 150 -4.03 0.11 1.31
C ILE A 150 -3.57 1.54 1.00
N ASP A 151 -2.48 1.71 0.23
CA ASP A 151 -1.98 3.05 -0.17
C ASP A 151 -3.03 3.82 -0.98
N LEU A 152 -3.73 3.17 -1.90
CA LEU A 152 -4.82 3.80 -2.67
C LEU A 152 -6.03 4.11 -1.79
N GLN A 153 -6.42 3.21 -0.90
CA GLN A 153 -7.57 3.37 0.01
C GLN A 153 -7.31 4.51 1.01
N LEU A 154 -6.14 4.54 1.64
CA LEU A 154 -5.74 5.62 2.55
C LEU A 154 -5.66 6.96 1.83
N PHE A 155 -5.16 6.98 0.59
CA PHE A 155 -5.17 8.19 -0.21
C PHE A 155 -6.60 8.67 -0.52
N ALA A 156 -7.49 7.76 -0.88
CA ALA A 156 -8.90 8.08 -1.15
C ALA A 156 -9.59 8.65 0.10
N LEU A 157 -9.35 8.02 1.25
CA LEU A 157 -9.86 8.48 2.53
C LEU A 157 -9.33 9.87 2.88
N PHE A 158 -8.00 10.07 2.77
CA PHE A 158 -7.36 11.35 3.08
C PHE A 158 -7.90 12.49 2.21
N ILE A 159 -7.94 12.30 0.89
CA ILE A 159 -8.41 13.37 -0.02
C ILE A 159 -9.92 13.60 0.11
N GLY A 160 -10.69 12.57 0.42
CA GLY A 160 -12.12 12.65 0.72
C GLY A 160 -12.39 13.46 2.00
N LEU A 161 -11.67 13.18 3.08
CA LEU A 161 -11.74 13.95 4.34
C LEU A 161 -11.31 15.40 4.15
N ALA A 162 -10.25 15.63 3.38
CA ALA A 162 -9.79 16.99 3.07
C ALA A 162 -10.84 17.78 2.27
N SER A 163 -11.49 17.13 1.29
CA SER A 163 -12.59 17.73 0.53
C SER A 163 -13.81 18.05 1.41
N LEU A 164 -14.19 17.10 2.28
CA LEU A 164 -15.31 17.29 3.21
C LEU A 164 -15.02 18.44 4.19
N SER A 165 -13.80 18.53 4.71
CA SER A 165 -13.38 19.61 5.60
C SER A 165 -13.42 20.97 4.92
N HIS A 166 -12.95 21.02 3.66
CA HIS A 166 -13.01 22.25 2.85
C HIS A 166 -14.47 22.66 2.57
N TRP A 167 -15.32 21.72 2.20
CA TRP A 167 -16.75 21.97 1.98
C TRP A 167 -17.45 22.47 3.24
N ALA A 168 -17.21 21.85 4.40
CA ALA A 168 -17.76 22.24 5.68
C ALA A 168 -17.35 23.67 6.06
N PHE A 169 -16.07 24.02 5.86
CA PHE A 169 -15.55 25.36 6.10
C PHE A 169 -16.22 26.41 5.20
N CYS A 170 -16.36 26.13 3.90
CA CYS A 170 -17.03 27.03 2.96
C CYS A 170 -18.52 27.24 3.26
N ASN A 171 -19.19 26.27 3.90
CA ASN A 171 -20.60 26.37 4.31
C ASN A 171 -20.81 26.91 5.75
N GLY A 172 -19.76 27.47 6.35
CA GLY A 172 -19.86 28.10 7.67
C GLY A 172 -19.97 27.12 8.86
N LEU A 173 -19.79 25.80 8.59
CA LEU A 173 -19.70 24.80 9.65
C LEU A 173 -18.33 24.95 10.32
N ARG A 174 -18.31 25.39 11.58
CA ARG A 174 -17.08 25.43 12.37
C ARG A 174 -16.64 24.00 12.70
N VAL A 175 -15.82 23.41 11.83
CA VAL A 175 -15.12 22.17 12.18
C VAL A 175 -13.95 22.56 13.08
N PRO A 176 -13.92 22.09 14.34
CA PRO A 176 -12.78 22.35 15.23
C PRO A 176 -11.51 21.86 14.56
N LYS A 177 -10.45 22.68 14.54
CA LYS A 177 -9.16 22.28 13.92
C LYS A 177 -8.63 21.00 14.55
N GLU A 178 -8.93 20.76 15.82
CA GLU A 178 -8.59 19.56 16.56
C GLU A 178 -9.23 18.28 15.97
N ALA A 179 -10.44 18.38 15.43
CA ALA A 179 -11.13 17.22 14.84
C ALA A 179 -10.47 16.78 13.50
N ILE A 180 -9.88 17.70 12.76
CA ILE A 180 -9.15 17.38 11.53
C ILE A 180 -7.87 16.62 11.86
N TRP A 181 -7.13 17.07 12.88
CA TRP A 181 -5.89 16.43 13.31
C TRP A 181 -6.13 15.11 14.07
N ALA A 182 -7.24 14.98 14.80
CA ALA A 182 -7.63 13.74 15.45
C ALA A 182 -7.95 12.64 14.42
N GLY A 183 -8.62 12.98 13.32
CA GLY A 183 -8.88 12.04 12.21
C GLY A 183 -7.59 11.57 11.52
N VAL A 184 -6.61 12.45 11.36
CA VAL A 184 -5.28 12.10 10.78
C VAL A 184 -4.45 11.28 11.78
N GLY A 185 -4.54 11.58 13.08
CA GLY A 185 -3.84 10.85 14.14
C GLY A 185 -4.35 9.43 14.37
N MET A 186 -5.64 9.16 14.17
CA MET A 186 -6.21 7.80 14.25
C MET A 186 -5.77 6.88 13.11
N LEU A 187 -5.31 7.43 12.00
CA LEU A 187 -4.81 6.66 10.85
C LEU A 187 -3.31 6.31 10.97
N SER A 188 -2.64 6.77 12.03
CA SER A 188 -1.21 6.53 12.29
C SER A 188 -0.95 5.50 13.41
N LEU A 189 -1.99 4.91 13.97
CA LEU A 189 -1.93 3.80 14.94
C LEU A 189 -2.31 2.49 14.26
#